data_48f2f7d3a644ec5b23a5354ea40253c8
#
_entry.id   48f2f7d3a644ec5b23a5354ea40253c8
#
_cell.length_a   1.000
_cell.length_b   1.000
_cell.length_c   1.000
_cell.angle_alpha   90.00
_cell.angle_beta   90.00
_cell.angle_gamma   90.00
#
_symmetry.space_group_name_H-M   'P 1'
#
loop_
_entity.id
_entity.type
_entity.pdbx_description
1 polymer ?
#
loop_
_entity_poly.entity_id
_entity_poly.type
_entity_poly.pdbx_seq_one_letter_code
_entity_poly.pdbx_strand_id
1 'polypeptide(L)'
;MSMTDPIADLLTRIRNGQTARKSEVQLASSRLKTAIVKVLKDEGYISDFRLETDGGKPRLTIGLKYFEGRPVIDRLERVSRPGLRIYRGKDELPKILGGMGTVIVSTPKGVMTDRQARAAGQGGEVLCIVA
;
A
#
# COMPACT_ATOMS: atom_id res chain seq x y z
N MET A 1 -15.61 16.77 13.43
CA MET A 1 -14.23 16.63 12.99
C MET A 1 -14.06 15.31 12.23
N SER A 2 -13.56 15.39 11.05
CA SER A 2 -13.28 14.18 10.28
C SER A 2 -11.98 13.53 10.77
N MET A 3 -11.99 12.22 10.84
CA MET A 3 -10.77 11.47 11.06
C MET A 3 -9.93 11.48 9.79
N THR A 4 -8.64 11.68 9.94
CA THR A 4 -7.73 11.60 8.81
C THR A 4 -7.26 10.17 8.64
N ASP A 5 -7.16 9.72 7.40
CA ASP A 5 -6.61 8.41 7.07
C ASP A 5 -5.54 8.60 5.99
N PRO A 6 -4.28 8.78 6.40
CA PRO A 6 -3.19 8.99 5.44
C PRO A 6 -3.00 7.83 4.47
N ILE A 7 -3.30 6.60 4.90
CA ILE A 7 -3.20 5.44 4.02
C ILE A 7 -4.28 5.51 2.94
N ALA A 8 -5.52 5.82 3.31
CA ALA A 8 -6.60 5.97 2.35
C ALA A 8 -6.28 7.08 1.34
N ASP A 9 -5.68 8.18 1.79
CA ASP A 9 -5.25 9.26 0.90
C ASP A 9 -4.19 8.77 -0.09
N LEU A 10 -3.21 7.99 0.38
CA LEU A 10 -2.20 7.39 -0.48
C LEU A 10 -2.84 6.54 -1.58
N LEU A 11 -3.74 5.63 -1.19
CA LEU A 11 -4.39 4.73 -2.14
C LEU A 11 -5.25 5.50 -3.14
N THR A 12 -5.95 6.53 -2.68
CA THR A 12 -6.77 7.36 -3.55
C THR A 12 -5.92 8.11 -4.56
N ARG A 13 -4.77 8.64 -4.16
CA ARG A 13 -3.87 9.34 -5.09
C ARG A 13 -3.33 8.41 -6.15
N ILE A 14 -3.00 7.16 -5.79
CA ILE A 14 -2.56 6.17 -6.77
C ILE A 14 -3.69 5.86 -7.75
N ARG A 15 -4.89 5.59 -7.26
CA ARG A 15 -6.03 5.29 -8.13
C ARG A 15 -6.36 6.45 -9.07
N ASN A 16 -6.42 7.67 -8.54
CA ASN A 16 -6.71 8.84 -9.36
C ASN A 16 -5.62 9.11 -10.40
N GLY A 17 -4.35 8.91 -10.02
CA GLY A 17 -3.24 9.04 -10.94
C GLY A 17 -3.35 8.04 -12.11
N GLN A 18 -3.72 6.80 -11.82
CA GLN A 18 -3.90 5.77 -12.84
C GLN A 18 -5.06 6.11 -13.78
N THR A 19 -6.18 6.60 -13.23
CA THR A 19 -7.34 7.01 -14.03
C THR A 19 -6.96 8.16 -14.96
N ALA A 20 -6.16 9.10 -14.48
CA ALA A 20 -5.71 10.25 -15.27
C ALA A 20 -4.50 9.93 -16.15
N ARG A 21 -4.03 8.68 -16.17
CA ARG A 21 -2.89 8.22 -16.97
C ARG A 21 -1.60 8.97 -16.67
N LYS A 22 -1.39 9.33 -15.42
CA LYS A 22 -0.15 9.99 -14.99
C LYS A 22 1.00 8.99 -14.91
N SER A 23 2.21 9.47 -15.16
CA SER A 23 3.41 8.66 -15.00
C SER A 23 3.82 8.54 -13.52
N GLU A 24 3.51 9.56 -12.72
CA GLU A 24 3.82 9.56 -11.29
C GLU A 24 2.84 10.42 -10.51
N VAL A 25 2.81 10.18 -9.20
CA VAL A 25 2.04 11.00 -8.25
C VAL A 25 2.96 11.39 -7.10
N GLN A 26 2.66 12.52 -6.46
CA GLN A 26 3.44 13.03 -5.33
C GLN A 26 2.53 13.31 -4.15
N LEU A 27 3.05 13.10 -2.95
CA LEU A 27 2.33 13.40 -1.72
C LEU A 27 3.31 13.55 -0.57
N ALA A 28 2.82 14.12 0.54
CA ALA A 28 3.62 14.18 1.76
C ALA A 28 3.87 12.76 2.26
N SER A 29 5.09 12.50 2.71
CA SER A 29 5.48 11.16 3.15
C SER A 29 5.33 10.96 4.65
N SER A 30 5.28 9.70 5.04
CA SER A 30 5.41 9.24 6.41
C SER A 30 6.10 7.89 6.38
N ARG A 31 6.56 7.41 7.54
CA ARG A 31 7.20 6.09 7.61
C ARG A 31 6.27 4.98 7.12
N LEU A 32 5.01 5.05 7.53
CA LEU A 32 4.03 4.04 7.16
C LEU A 32 3.73 4.06 5.67
N LYS A 33 3.52 5.23 5.08
CA LYS A 33 3.29 5.37 3.64
C LYS A 33 4.47 4.84 2.85
N THR A 34 5.69 5.19 3.26
CA THR A 34 6.91 4.72 2.59
C THR A 34 7.03 3.21 2.66
N ALA A 35 6.72 2.62 3.81
CA ALA A 35 6.77 1.16 3.98
C ALA A 35 5.77 0.46 3.07
N ILE A 36 4.56 0.99 2.94
CA ILE A 36 3.53 0.44 2.04
C ILE A 36 3.99 0.53 0.60
N VAL A 37 4.52 1.68 0.19
CA VAL A 37 4.99 1.90 -1.18
C VAL A 37 6.15 0.97 -1.52
N LYS A 38 7.04 0.72 -0.56
CA LYS A 38 8.13 -0.22 -0.75
C LYS A 38 7.60 -1.63 -1.03
N VAL A 39 6.57 -2.07 -0.31
CA VAL A 39 5.93 -3.36 -0.56
C VAL A 39 5.33 -3.39 -1.96
N LEU A 40 4.64 -2.33 -2.37
CA LEU A 40 4.06 -2.24 -3.71
C LEU A 40 5.12 -2.36 -4.79
N LYS A 41 6.27 -1.73 -4.60
CA LYS A 41 7.38 -1.84 -5.54
C LYS A 41 7.96 -3.25 -5.57
N ASP A 42 8.23 -3.83 -4.41
CA ASP A 42 8.84 -5.15 -4.31
C ASP A 42 7.93 -6.22 -4.92
N GLU A 43 6.62 -6.04 -4.86
CA GLU A 43 5.64 -6.95 -5.46
C GLU A 43 5.33 -6.63 -6.92
N GLY A 44 5.95 -5.59 -7.48
CA GLY A 44 5.81 -5.27 -8.90
C GLY A 44 4.57 -4.48 -9.28
N TYR A 45 3.89 -3.86 -8.32
CA TYR A 45 2.67 -3.08 -8.60
C TYR A 45 2.94 -1.66 -9.06
N ILE A 46 4.10 -1.11 -8.69
CA ILE A 46 4.53 0.22 -9.14
C ILE A 46 5.92 0.10 -9.75
N SER A 47 6.31 1.09 -10.57
CA SER A 47 7.60 1.04 -11.25
C SER A 47 8.75 1.39 -10.31
N ASP A 48 8.59 2.46 -9.52
CA ASP A 48 9.61 2.91 -8.57
C ASP A 48 9.00 3.94 -7.63
N PHE A 49 9.78 4.34 -6.64
CA PHE A 49 9.43 5.46 -5.79
C PHE A 49 10.71 6.14 -5.33
N ARG A 50 10.59 7.41 -4.96
CA ARG A 50 11.69 8.13 -4.34
C ARG A 50 11.18 9.02 -3.23
N LEU A 51 12.02 9.18 -2.22
CA LEU A 51 11.74 10.02 -1.07
C LEU A 51 12.68 11.22 -1.17
N GLU A 52 12.10 12.42 -1.25
CA GLU A 52 12.84 13.65 -1.34
C GLU A 52 12.49 14.55 -0.17
N THR A 53 13.46 15.31 0.33
CA THR A 53 13.24 16.29 1.36
C THR A 53 13.36 17.67 0.75
N ASP A 54 12.25 18.40 0.74
CA ASP A 54 12.21 19.76 0.22
C ASP A 54 11.71 20.67 1.34
N GLY A 55 12.54 21.63 1.73
CA GLY A 55 12.19 22.57 2.79
C GLY A 55 11.97 21.90 4.15
N GLY A 56 12.62 20.78 4.41
CA GLY A 56 12.53 20.07 5.67
C GLY A 56 11.37 19.07 5.79
N LYS A 57 10.51 18.98 4.77
CA LYS A 57 9.39 18.04 4.77
C LYS A 57 9.63 16.93 3.76
N PRO A 58 9.50 15.66 4.18
CA PRO A 58 9.67 14.56 3.24
C PRO A 58 8.51 14.50 2.25
N ARG A 59 8.84 14.30 0.98
CA ARG A 59 7.90 14.17 -0.11
C ARG A 59 8.12 12.84 -0.82
N LEU A 60 7.06 12.12 -1.04
CA LEU A 60 7.09 10.82 -1.68
C LEU A 60 6.60 10.94 -3.11
N THR A 61 7.40 10.49 -4.06
CA THR A 61 7.05 10.43 -5.48
C THR A 61 6.94 8.96 -5.87
N ILE A 62 5.81 8.57 -6.45
CA ILE A 62 5.51 7.19 -6.80
C ILE A 62 5.36 7.10 -8.31
N GLY A 63 6.19 6.26 -8.95
CA GLY A 63 6.07 5.97 -10.38
C GLY A 63 4.99 4.93 -10.62
N LEU A 64 3.97 5.31 -11.39
CA LEU A 64 2.87 4.40 -11.71
C LEU A 64 3.27 3.45 -12.83
N LYS A 65 2.72 2.25 -12.80
CA LYS A 65 3.10 1.20 -13.72
C LYS A 65 1.93 0.79 -14.60
N TYR A 66 2.19 0.68 -15.90
CA TYR A 66 1.20 0.29 -16.87
C TYR A 66 1.73 -0.89 -17.70
N PHE A 67 0.84 -1.74 -18.16
CA PHE A 67 1.18 -2.84 -19.04
C PHE A 67 0.16 -2.87 -20.16
N GLU A 68 0.64 -2.76 -21.40
CA GLU A 68 -0.20 -2.73 -22.60
C GLU A 68 -1.32 -1.69 -22.51
N GLY A 69 -0.98 -0.50 -22.00
CA GLY A 69 -1.91 0.62 -21.88
C GLY A 69 -2.85 0.55 -20.69
N ARG A 70 -2.72 -0.43 -19.81
CA ARG A 70 -3.58 -0.59 -18.62
C ARG A 70 -2.78 -0.46 -17.34
N PRO A 71 -3.35 0.14 -16.29
CA PRO A 71 -2.70 0.12 -14.98
C PRO A 71 -2.46 -1.31 -14.51
N VAL A 72 -1.30 -1.55 -13.91
CA VAL A 72 -0.97 -2.86 -13.34
C VAL A 72 -1.85 -3.17 -12.14
N ILE A 73 -2.21 -2.15 -11.37
CA ILE A 73 -3.11 -2.32 -10.22
C ILE A 73 -4.55 -2.23 -10.70
N ASP A 74 -5.31 -3.31 -10.54
CA ASP A 74 -6.75 -3.33 -10.80
C ASP A 74 -7.55 -3.01 -9.56
N ARG A 75 -7.08 -3.44 -8.39
CA ARG A 75 -7.80 -3.35 -7.15
C ARG A 75 -6.86 -2.83 -6.07
N LEU A 76 -7.28 -1.76 -5.39
CA LEU A 76 -6.49 -1.16 -4.32
C LEU A 76 -7.47 -0.63 -3.27
N GLU A 77 -7.63 -1.35 -2.18
CA GLU A 77 -8.67 -1.10 -1.19
C GLU A 77 -8.12 -1.00 0.23
N ARG A 78 -8.60 -0.01 0.96
CA ARG A 78 -8.33 0.13 2.38
C ARG A 78 -9.16 -0.90 3.16
N VAL A 79 -8.54 -1.59 4.12
CA VAL A 79 -9.25 -2.54 4.98
C VAL A 79 -9.39 -1.98 6.39
N SER A 80 -8.29 -1.88 7.13
CA SER A 80 -8.30 -1.27 8.46
C SER A 80 -8.42 0.24 8.36
N ARG A 81 -9.24 0.86 9.21
CA ARG A 81 -9.49 2.30 9.17
C ARG A 81 -9.37 2.86 10.58
N PRO A 82 -9.13 4.18 10.73
CA PRO A 82 -9.06 4.78 12.07
C PRO A 82 -10.30 4.52 12.94
N GLY A 83 -11.50 4.46 12.31
CA GLY A 83 -12.74 4.19 13.04
C GLY A 83 -13.05 2.72 13.24
N LEU A 84 -12.32 1.83 12.56
CA LEU A 84 -12.54 0.39 12.67
C LEU A 84 -11.25 -0.34 12.31
N ARG A 85 -10.42 -0.61 13.30
CA ARG A 85 -9.17 -1.33 13.09
C ARG A 85 -9.41 -2.81 12.93
N ILE A 86 -8.77 -3.41 11.94
CA ILE A 86 -8.91 -4.83 11.60
C ILE A 86 -7.58 -5.53 11.86
N TYR A 87 -7.57 -6.44 12.82
CA TYR A 87 -6.40 -7.25 13.17
C TYR A 87 -6.70 -8.72 12.91
N ARG A 88 -5.70 -9.46 12.43
CA ARG A 88 -5.83 -10.90 12.20
C ARG A 88 -4.58 -11.62 12.67
N GLY A 89 -4.77 -12.79 13.26
CA GLY A 89 -3.66 -13.68 13.61
C GLY A 89 -3.04 -14.30 12.36
N LYS A 90 -1.86 -14.89 12.53
CA LYS A 90 -1.10 -15.46 11.41
C LYS A 90 -1.89 -16.47 10.57
N ASP A 91 -2.77 -17.23 11.21
CA ASP A 91 -3.56 -18.27 10.53
C ASP A 91 -4.88 -17.72 9.98
N GLU A 92 -5.21 -16.46 10.25
CA GLU A 92 -6.45 -15.83 9.84
C GLU A 92 -6.26 -14.70 8.84
N LEU A 93 -5.03 -14.51 8.35
CA LEU A 93 -4.75 -13.50 7.34
C LEU A 93 -5.49 -13.84 6.05
N PRO A 94 -6.20 -12.87 5.45
CA PRO A 94 -6.97 -13.15 4.24
C PRO A 94 -6.06 -13.45 3.06
N LYS A 95 -6.58 -14.23 2.13
CA LYS A 95 -5.96 -14.46 0.82
C LYS A 95 -6.87 -13.86 -0.23
N ILE A 96 -6.28 -13.16 -1.17
CA ILE A 96 -7.01 -12.49 -2.25
C ILE A 96 -6.72 -13.21 -3.56
N LEU A 97 -7.78 -13.50 -4.33
CA LEU A 97 -7.68 -14.20 -5.61
C LEU A 97 -6.89 -15.50 -5.51
N GLY A 98 -7.19 -16.30 -4.46
CA GLY A 98 -6.51 -17.58 -4.26
C GLY A 98 -5.02 -17.47 -3.98
N GLY A 99 -4.58 -16.32 -3.48
CA GLY A 99 -3.16 -16.05 -3.22
C GLY A 99 -2.46 -15.30 -4.33
N MET A 100 -3.15 -14.95 -5.41
CA MET A 100 -2.57 -14.17 -6.50
C MET A 100 -2.57 -12.67 -6.20
N GLY A 101 -3.49 -12.21 -5.38
CA GLY A 101 -3.48 -10.84 -4.88
C GLY A 101 -2.62 -10.73 -3.64
N THR A 102 -2.41 -9.50 -3.17
CA THR A 102 -1.56 -9.19 -2.03
C THR A 102 -2.35 -8.45 -0.96
N VAL A 103 -2.17 -8.87 0.28
CA VAL A 103 -2.67 -8.15 1.45
C VAL A 103 -1.46 -7.53 2.13
N ILE A 104 -1.52 -6.24 2.43
CA ILE A 104 -0.42 -5.56 3.12
C ILE A 104 -0.77 -5.50 4.61
N VAL A 105 0.12 -6.01 5.44
CA VAL A 105 -0.10 -6.20 6.87
C VAL A 105 0.97 -5.46 7.66
N SER A 106 0.56 -4.75 8.71
CA SER A 106 1.50 -4.15 9.65
C SER A 106 1.68 -5.12 10.82
N THR A 107 2.89 -5.65 10.96
CA THR A 107 3.23 -6.64 11.99
C THR A 107 4.26 -6.05 12.95
N PRO A 108 4.50 -6.69 14.12
CA PRO A 108 5.58 -6.26 15.01
C PRO A 108 6.96 -6.25 14.36
N LYS A 109 7.14 -6.99 13.25
CA LYS A 109 8.39 -7.03 12.51
C LYS A 109 8.41 -6.10 11.29
N GLY A 110 7.37 -5.29 11.11
CA GLY A 110 7.29 -4.32 10.03
C GLY A 110 6.10 -4.55 9.10
N VAL A 111 6.00 -3.69 8.11
CA VAL A 111 4.97 -3.78 7.08
C VAL A 111 5.42 -4.79 6.03
N MET A 112 4.56 -5.74 5.70
CA MET A 112 4.90 -6.82 4.79
C MET A 112 3.66 -7.38 4.10
N THR A 113 3.87 -8.28 3.15
CA THR A 113 2.76 -8.99 2.50
C THR A 113 2.21 -10.06 3.44
N ASP A 114 0.98 -10.49 3.16
CA ASP A 114 0.38 -11.61 3.89
C ASP A 114 1.23 -12.87 3.79
N ARG A 115 1.83 -13.13 2.63
CA ARG A 115 2.71 -14.27 2.43
C ARG A 115 3.94 -14.21 3.33
N GLN A 116 4.57 -13.04 3.40
CA GLN A 116 5.73 -12.84 4.28
C GLN A 116 5.34 -12.96 5.75
N ALA A 117 4.18 -12.41 6.12
CA ALA A 117 3.69 -12.49 7.50
C ALA A 117 3.43 -13.92 7.92
N ARG A 118 2.78 -14.72 7.06
CA ARG A 118 2.55 -16.15 7.33
C ARG A 118 3.88 -16.91 7.48
N ALA A 119 4.81 -16.65 6.59
CA ALA A 119 6.13 -17.29 6.63
C ALA A 119 6.91 -16.93 7.90
N ALA A 120 6.75 -15.69 8.39
CA ALA A 120 7.39 -15.22 9.60
C ALA A 120 6.61 -15.60 10.88
N GLY A 121 5.45 -16.23 10.74
CA GLY A 121 4.60 -16.58 11.88
C GLY A 121 4.00 -15.37 12.57
N GLN A 122 3.71 -14.30 11.83
CA GLN A 122 3.22 -13.03 12.38
C GLN A 122 1.82 -12.71 11.90
N GLY A 123 0.96 -12.28 12.82
CA GLY A 123 -0.27 -11.60 12.48
C GLY A 123 -0.10 -10.09 12.66
N GLY A 124 -1.13 -9.33 12.39
CA GLY A 124 -1.08 -7.89 12.57
C GLY A 124 -2.31 -7.18 12.02
N GLU A 125 -2.15 -5.89 11.82
CA GLU A 125 -3.20 -5.04 11.27
C GLU A 125 -3.24 -5.18 9.76
N VAL A 126 -4.42 -5.54 9.23
CA VAL A 126 -4.61 -5.68 7.78
C VAL A 126 -4.87 -4.29 7.21
N LEU A 127 -3.87 -3.72 6.55
CA LEU A 127 -3.91 -2.33 6.09
C LEU A 127 -4.72 -2.17 4.82
N CYS A 128 -4.39 -2.92 3.79
CA CYS A 128 -5.03 -2.78 2.48
C CYS A 128 -4.86 -4.04 1.64
N ILE A 129 -5.60 -4.07 0.53
CA ILE A 129 -5.58 -5.14 -0.46
C ILE A 129 -5.14 -4.54 -1.78
N VAL A 130 -4.27 -5.24 -2.50
CA VAL A 130 -3.84 -4.87 -3.84
C VAL A 130 -3.85 -6.09 -4.76
N ALA A 131 -4.38 -5.90 -5.94
CA ALA A 131 -4.42 -6.94 -6.96
C ALA A 131 -4.41 -6.34 -8.36
#